data_066f2b4824e592d217a75bbec3844bb1
#
_entry.id   066f2b4824e592d217a75bbec3844bb1
#
_cell.length_a   1.000
_cell.length_b   1.000
_cell.length_c   1.000
_cell.angle_alpha   90.00
_cell.angle_beta   90.00
_cell.angle_gamma   90.00
#
_symmetry.space_group_name_H-M   'P 1'
#
loop_
_entity.id
_entity.type
_entity.pdbx_description
1 polymer ?
#
loop_
_entity_poly.entity_id
_entity_poly.type
_entity_poly.pdbx_seq_one_letter_code
_entity_poly.pdbx_strand_id
1 'polypeptide(L)'
;MTNKNVKLVSETDIVFDGMFWIDKNGVKHRYVDPLLDEGFKILFGSEGNEDLLIDLLNKVLPGAEIRDLTYCNTEHHGMTESEGNAIFDVYCEDVDGVRFLVEMQNWSQQYFNKRAIYYSTFAIQDQAAKEKRHQLKTLGKDKWDYNFAPVYLVCFLTFNMKRSLPNLTKVKEDDYISIYKYTDVETNELLGDGTTLIFIEMKKFCKSLKE
;
A
#
# COMPACT_ATOMS: atom_id res chain seq x y z
N MET A 1 -13.46 26.79 30.46
CA MET A 1 -13.16 25.34 30.39
C MET A 1 -12.33 25.12 29.15
N THR A 2 -11.03 24.94 29.32
CA THR A 2 -10.05 24.87 28.24
C THR A 2 -10.17 23.52 27.53
N ASN A 3 -10.45 23.58 26.23
CA ASN A 3 -10.47 22.44 25.33
C ASN A 3 -9.07 21.79 25.29
N LYS A 4 -8.88 20.70 26.04
CA LYS A 4 -7.73 19.82 25.92
C LYS A 4 -8.11 18.68 24.99
N ASN A 5 -7.28 18.43 24.00
CA ASN A 5 -7.23 17.33 23.04
C ASN A 5 -7.66 17.70 21.62
N VAL A 6 -6.98 18.68 21.02
CA VAL A 6 -6.76 18.65 19.58
C VAL A 6 -5.48 17.83 19.37
N LYS A 7 -5.59 16.60 18.98
CA LYS A 7 -4.46 15.78 18.56
C LYS A 7 -4.11 16.23 17.14
N LEU A 8 -3.06 17.04 17.01
CA LEU A 8 -2.45 17.31 15.71
C LEU A 8 -1.92 15.96 15.18
N VAL A 9 -2.56 15.41 14.20
CA VAL A 9 -2.07 14.24 13.46
C VAL A 9 -1.11 14.77 12.42
N SER A 10 0.19 14.80 12.75
CA SER A 10 1.32 15.24 11.91
C SER A 10 1.06 16.54 11.11
N GLU A 11 2.00 17.08 10.36
CA GLU A 11 1.91 18.32 9.56
C GLU A 11 0.79 18.30 8.49
N THR A 12 -0.30 17.62 8.74
CA THR A 12 -1.42 17.38 7.87
C THR A 12 -2.47 18.46 8.06
N ASP A 13 -3.01 18.88 6.97
CA ASP A 13 -3.96 19.98 6.85
C ASP A 13 -5.38 19.65 7.37
N ILE A 14 -5.59 18.54 8.08
CA ILE A 14 -6.90 18.11 8.60
C ILE A 14 -6.87 17.97 10.12
N VAL A 15 -7.83 18.61 10.80
CA VAL A 15 -7.98 18.60 12.27
C VAL A 15 -9.36 18.09 12.64
N PHE A 16 -9.45 17.21 13.65
CA PHE A 16 -10.73 16.77 14.23
C PHE A 16 -11.06 17.58 15.47
N ASP A 17 -12.19 18.32 15.46
CA ASP A 17 -12.64 19.16 16.59
C ASP A 17 -13.50 18.41 17.62
N GLY A 18 -13.65 17.09 17.47
CA GLY A 18 -14.51 16.23 18.29
C GLY A 18 -15.89 15.96 17.69
N MET A 19 -16.23 16.63 16.59
CA MET A 19 -17.48 16.46 15.86
C MET A 19 -17.31 16.49 14.35
N PHE A 20 -16.38 17.32 13.85
CA PHE A 20 -16.12 17.52 12.42
C PHE A 20 -14.63 17.43 12.11
N TRP A 21 -14.33 16.96 10.92
CA TRP A 21 -13.02 17.08 10.31
C TRP A 21 -12.89 18.45 9.68
N ILE A 22 -11.85 19.20 9.98
CA ILE A 22 -11.63 20.57 9.50
C ILE A 22 -10.43 20.52 8.55
N ASP A 23 -10.64 20.89 7.28
CA ASP A 23 -9.56 20.95 6.29
C ASP A 23 -8.70 22.22 6.45
N LYS A 24 -7.62 22.31 5.68
CA LYS A 24 -6.69 23.45 5.70
C LYS A 24 -7.33 24.80 5.36
N ASN A 25 -8.49 24.80 4.74
CA ASN A 25 -9.26 25.99 4.42
C ASN A 25 -10.28 26.36 5.52
N GLY A 26 -10.31 25.59 6.62
CA GLY A 26 -11.25 25.75 7.71
C GLY A 26 -12.65 25.23 7.42
N VAL A 27 -12.83 24.46 6.33
CA VAL A 27 -14.14 23.88 5.98
C VAL A 27 -14.38 22.64 6.84
N LYS A 28 -15.59 22.56 7.43
CA LYS A 28 -15.99 21.44 8.28
C LYS A 28 -16.63 20.32 7.46
N HIS A 29 -16.11 19.11 7.62
CA HIS A 29 -16.59 17.90 6.98
C HIS A 29 -17.09 16.92 8.04
N ARG A 30 -18.26 16.32 7.82
CA ARG A 30 -18.82 15.30 8.71
C ARG A 30 -18.05 13.98 8.60
N TYR A 31 -17.53 13.70 7.42
CA TYR A 31 -16.79 12.49 7.10
C TYR A 31 -15.42 12.86 6.53
N VAL A 32 -14.43 12.04 6.80
CA VAL A 32 -13.12 12.13 6.15
C VAL A 32 -13.23 11.61 4.71
N ASP A 33 -12.57 12.28 3.77
CA ASP A 33 -12.50 11.81 2.39
C ASP A 33 -11.40 10.73 2.25
N PRO A 34 -11.75 9.47 1.96
CA PRO A 34 -10.77 8.38 1.84
C PRO A 34 -9.85 8.51 0.62
N LEU A 35 -10.16 9.42 -0.32
CA LEU A 35 -9.34 9.64 -1.50
C LEU A 35 -8.22 10.67 -1.28
N LEU A 36 -8.20 11.33 -0.13
CA LEU A 36 -7.09 12.20 0.28
C LEU A 36 -6.07 11.38 1.07
N ASP A 37 -4.77 11.71 0.94
CA ASP A 37 -3.68 11.03 1.66
C ASP A 37 -3.95 10.92 3.15
N GLU A 38 -4.29 12.04 3.80
CA GLU A 38 -4.61 12.07 5.23
C GLU A 38 -5.85 11.26 5.56
N GLY A 39 -6.90 11.38 4.73
CA GLY A 39 -8.13 10.63 4.90
C GLY A 39 -7.89 9.13 4.79
N PHE A 40 -7.08 8.72 3.85
CA PHE A 40 -6.68 7.33 3.66
C PHE A 40 -5.90 6.80 4.87
N LYS A 41 -4.89 7.53 5.33
CA LYS A 41 -4.10 7.17 6.51
C LYS A 41 -4.93 7.09 7.78
N ILE A 42 -5.88 8.02 7.97
CA ILE A 42 -6.79 7.99 9.12
C ILE A 42 -7.67 6.75 9.10
N LEU A 43 -8.21 6.38 7.94
CA LEU A 43 -9.14 5.25 7.81
C LEU A 43 -8.42 3.90 7.82
N PHE A 44 -7.28 3.78 7.13
CA PHE A 44 -6.65 2.50 6.87
C PHE A 44 -5.27 2.33 7.50
N GLY A 45 -4.67 3.39 8.02
CA GLY A 45 -3.33 3.39 8.62
C GLY A 45 -3.31 3.67 10.12
N SER A 46 -4.48 3.76 10.79
CA SER A 46 -4.57 4.02 12.22
C SER A 46 -4.82 2.76 13.01
N GLU A 47 -4.11 2.59 14.14
CA GLU A 47 -4.38 1.51 15.10
C GLU A 47 -5.85 1.47 15.51
N GLY A 48 -6.44 0.29 15.50
CA GLY A 48 -7.87 0.05 15.79
C GLY A 48 -8.78 0.07 14.56
N ASN A 49 -8.22 0.30 13.36
CA ASN A 49 -8.95 0.25 12.09
C ASN A 49 -8.49 -0.92 11.19
N GLU A 50 -7.80 -1.92 11.77
CA GLU A 50 -7.26 -3.09 11.05
C GLU A 50 -8.36 -3.81 10.27
N ASP A 51 -9.55 -3.95 10.84
CA ASP A 51 -10.69 -4.61 10.20
C ASP A 51 -11.10 -3.96 8.89
N LEU A 52 -11.03 -2.61 8.80
CA LEU A 52 -11.33 -1.87 7.57
C LEU A 52 -10.30 -2.17 6.49
N LEU A 53 -9.02 -2.20 6.86
CA LEU A 53 -7.92 -2.51 5.95
C LEU A 53 -7.99 -3.96 5.49
N ILE A 54 -8.26 -4.91 6.39
CA ILE A 54 -8.44 -6.33 6.09
C ILE A 54 -9.56 -6.53 5.08
N ASP A 55 -10.73 -5.94 5.30
CA ASP A 55 -11.85 -6.05 4.36
C ASP A 55 -11.50 -5.48 2.98
N LEU A 56 -10.85 -4.30 2.95
CA LEU A 56 -10.39 -3.69 1.71
C LEU A 56 -9.41 -4.59 0.95
N LEU A 57 -8.36 -5.09 1.62
CA LEU A 57 -7.35 -5.93 0.99
C LEU A 57 -7.94 -7.26 0.50
N ASN A 58 -8.80 -7.92 1.28
CA ASN A 58 -9.48 -9.16 0.88
C ASN A 58 -10.40 -8.96 -0.34
N LYS A 59 -10.90 -7.75 -0.61
CA LYS A 59 -11.70 -7.44 -1.79
C LYS A 59 -10.86 -7.20 -3.05
N VAL A 60 -9.66 -6.64 -2.90
CA VAL A 60 -8.82 -6.26 -4.05
C VAL A 60 -7.74 -7.28 -4.38
N LEU A 61 -7.40 -8.16 -3.45
CA LEU A 61 -6.40 -9.22 -3.62
C LEU A 61 -7.08 -10.54 -4.01
N PRO A 62 -6.91 -11.06 -5.23
CA PRO A 62 -7.54 -12.31 -5.62
C PRO A 62 -7.09 -13.49 -4.76
N GLY A 63 -8.04 -14.13 -4.10
CA GLY A 63 -7.79 -15.31 -3.27
C GLY A 63 -7.12 -15.05 -1.93
N ALA A 64 -7.01 -13.78 -1.50
CA ALA A 64 -6.51 -13.46 -0.17
C ALA A 64 -7.54 -13.85 0.91
N GLU A 65 -7.03 -14.37 2.02
CA GLU A 65 -7.79 -14.68 3.25
C GLU A 65 -7.07 -14.07 4.46
N ILE A 66 -6.83 -12.76 4.40
CA ILE A 66 -6.19 -12.01 5.48
C ILE A 66 -7.15 -11.98 6.67
N ARG A 67 -6.68 -12.40 7.85
CA ARG A 67 -7.49 -12.50 9.07
C ARG A 67 -7.05 -11.55 10.16
N ASP A 68 -5.79 -11.13 10.11
CA ASP A 68 -5.20 -10.23 11.09
C ASP A 68 -4.07 -9.44 10.44
N LEU A 69 -3.86 -8.19 10.89
CA LEU A 69 -2.80 -7.31 10.41
C LEU A 69 -2.13 -6.60 11.59
N THR A 70 -0.83 -6.42 11.47
CA THR A 70 -0.05 -5.58 12.38
C THR A 70 0.60 -4.47 11.59
N TYR A 71 0.39 -3.21 11.99
CA TYR A 71 1.04 -2.08 11.35
C TYR A 71 2.55 -2.08 11.60
N CYS A 72 3.30 -1.74 10.55
CA CYS A 72 4.75 -1.60 10.55
C CYS A 72 5.14 -0.13 10.46
N ASN A 73 6.42 0.19 10.73
CA ASN A 73 6.94 1.54 10.53
C ASN A 73 6.85 1.93 9.05
N THR A 74 6.20 3.04 8.76
CA THR A 74 5.99 3.55 7.40
C THR A 74 7.19 4.35 6.87
N GLU A 75 8.10 4.79 7.74
CA GLU A 75 9.28 5.55 7.36
C GLU A 75 10.48 4.61 7.13
N HIS A 76 10.99 4.62 5.92
CA HIS A 76 12.18 3.88 5.54
C HIS A 76 13.25 4.83 5.04
N HIS A 77 14.36 4.85 5.75
CA HIS A 77 15.53 5.64 5.36
C HIS A 77 16.44 4.80 4.46
N GLY A 78 16.98 5.41 3.42
CA GLY A 78 18.03 4.80 2.64
C GLY A 78 19.24 4.43 3.52
N MET A 79 20.01 3.43 3.11
CA MET A 79 21.19 2.96 3.86
C MET A 79 22.30 4.02 3.90
N THR A 80 22.25 5.01 3.00
CA THR A 80 23.21 6.14 2.91
C THR A 80 22.45 7.46 2.77
N GLU A 81 23.09 8.58 3.11
CA GLU A 81 22.51 9.93 2.95
C GLU A 81 22.15 10.29 1.50
N SER A 82 22.75 9.60 0.53
CA SER A 82 22.47 9.78 -0.90
C SER A 82 21.29 8.96 -1.42
N GLU A 83 20.84 7.98 -0.64
CA GLU A 83 19.67 7.17 -0.98
C GLU A 83 18.39 7.89 -0.53
N GLY A 84 17.39 7.93 -1.41
CA GLY A 84 16.11 8.56 -1.09
C GLY A 84 15.37 7.82 0.02
N ASN A 85 14.68 8.57 0.88
CA ASN A 85 13.77 8.00 1.86
C ASN A 85 12.47 7.57 1.16
N ALA A 86 11.85 6.50 1.64
CA ALA A 86 10.50 6.12 1.28
C ALA A 86 9.59 6.27 2.51
N ILE A 87 8.48 6.98 2.32
CA ILE A 87 7.42 7.08 3.32
C ILE A 87 6.19 6.45 2.69
N PHE A 88 5.66 5.44 3.34
CA PHE A 88 4.47 4.72 2.89
C PHE A 88 3.22 5.27 3.57
N ASP A 89 2.09 5.25 2.87
CA ASP A 89 0.83 5.64 3.48
C ASP A 89 0.40 4.62 4.54
N VAL A 90 0.41 3.34 4.18
CA VAL A 90 0.17 2.22 5.10
C VAL A 90 1.17 1.10 4.82
N TYR A 91 1.76 0.56 5.87
CA TYR A 91 2.64 -0.60 5.81
C TYR A 91 2.27 -1.58 6.93
N CYS A 92 1.96 -2.81 6.58
CA CYS A 92 1.51 -3.81 7.53
C CYS A 92 1.96 -5.23 7.15
N GLU A 93 1.82 -6.14 8.10
CA GLU A 93 2.21 -7.55 8.00
C GLU A 93 1.06 -8.40 8.55
N ASP A 94 0.76 -9.53 7.89
CA ASP A 94 -0.18 -10.52 8.41
C ASP A 94 0.50 -11.57 9.30
N VAL A 95 -0.29 -12.51 9.80
CA VAL A 95 0.17 -13.61 10.68
C VAL A 95 1.16 -14.56 10.00
N ASP A 96 1.13 -14.67 8.69
CA ASP A 96 2.02 -15.50 7.88
C ASP A 96 3.29 -14.77 7.47
N GLY A 97 3.44 -13.51 7.88
CA GLY A 97 4.58 -12.65 7.58
C GLY A 97 4.53 -12.01 6.21
N VAL A 98 3.41 -12.13 5.50
CA VAL A 98 3.19 -11.44 4.20
C VAL A 98 3.07 -9.95 4.45
N ARG A 99 3.72 -9.14 3.62
CA ARG A 99 3.73 -7.69 3.77
C ARG A 99 2.94 -6.97 2.71
N PHE A 100 2.24 -5.94 3.18
CA PHE A 100 1.39 -5.10 2.34
C PHE A 100 1.82 -3.64 2.49
N LEU A 101 2.23 -3.04 1.37
CA LEU A 101 2.34 -1.59 1.21
C LEU A 101 1.07 -1.13 0.51
N VAL A 102 0.37 -0.20 1.13
CA VAL A 102 -0.86 0.35 0.54
C VAL A 102 -0.71 1.85 0.39
N GLU A 103 -0.92 2.34 -0.82
CA GLU A 103 -0.66 3.72 -1.23
C GLU A 103 -1.90 4.36 -1.85
N MET A 104 -2.21 5.59 -1.49
CA MET A 104 -3.19 6.43 -2.15
C MET A 104 -2.46 7.45 -3.03
N GLN A 105 -2.71 7.42 -4.33
CA GLN A 105 -2.04 8.30 -5.29
C GLN A 105 -3.03 9.23 -5.98
N ASN A 106 -3.01 10.51 -5.58
CA ASN A 106 -3.94 11.53 -6.06
C ASN A 106 -3.49 12.21 -7.36
N TRP A 107 -2.22 12.13 -7.71
CA TRP A 107 -1.65 12.82 -8.85
C TRP A 107 -0.89 11.88 -9.77
N SER A 108 -1.16 12.00 -11.07
CA SER A 108 -0.38 11.29 -12.08
C SER A 108 1.05 11.83 -12.13
N GLN A 109 2.01 11.03 -11.72
CA GLN A 109 3.43 11.34 -11.80
C GLN A 109 4.04 10.72 -13.06
N GLN A 110 4.99 11.42 -13.67
CA GLN A 110 5.61 11.00 -14.96
C GLN A 110 6.26 9.60 -14.87
N TYR A 111 6.82 9.25 -13.73
CA TYR A 111 7.53 7.99 -13.52
C TYR A 111 6.91 7.13 -12.42
N PHE A 112 5.58 7.19 -12.26
CA PHE A 112 4.86 6.47 -11.23
C PHE A 112 5.20 4.96 -11.17
N ASN A 113 5.24 4.27 -12.34
CA ASN A 113 5.57 2.84 -12.39
C ASN A 113 6.96 2.54 -11.85
N LYS A 114 7.96 3.40 -12.16
CA LYS A 114 9.33 3.24 -11.63
C LYS A 114 9.37 3.50 -10.13
N ARG A 115 8.62 4.48 -9.64
CA ARG A 115 8.49 4.76 -8.21
C ARG A 115 7.85 3.58 -7.47
N ALA A 116 6.79 3.00 -8.00
CA ALA A 116 6.13 1.83 -7.42
C ALA A 116 7.10 0.62 -7.31
N ILE A 117 7.85 0.34 -8.37
CA ILE A 117 8.90 -0.69 -8.34
C ILE A 117 9.95 -0.34 -7.28
N TYR A 118 10.44 0.90 -7.24
CA TYR A 118 11.44 1.35 -6.26
C TYR A 118 10.92 1.18 -4.83
N TYR A 119 9.68 1.58 -4.55
CA TYR A 119 9.07 1.44 -3.22
C TYR A 119 8.95 -0.03 -2.79
N SER A 120 8.58 -0.93 -3.69
CA SER A 120 8.51 -2.36 -3.37
C SER A 120 9.87 -2.94 -2.96
N THR A 121 11.00 -2.37 -3.44
CA THR A 121 12.33 -2.87 -3.06
C THR A 121 12.65 -2.66 -1.58
N PHE A 122 12.17 -1.59 -0.95
CA PHE A 122 12.36 -1.37 0.50
C PHE A 122 11.67 -2.47 1.31
N ALA A 123 10.42 -2.79 0.98
CA ALA A 123 9.68 -3.83 1.67
C ALA A 123 10.30 -5.22 1.45
N ILE A 124 10.77 -5.51 0.24
CA ILE A 124 11.49 -6.76 -0.06
C ILE A 124 12.77 -6.85 0.79
N GLN A 125 13.56 -5.78 0.85
CA GLN A 125 14.80 -5.76 1.63
C GLN A 125 14.53 -5.92 3.13
N ASP A 126 13.52 -5.22 3.65
CA ASP A 126 13.15 -5.32 5.06
C ASP A 126 12.64 -6.73 5.41
N GLN A 127 11.78 -7.30 4.58
CA GLN A 127 11.29 -8.67 4.74
C GLN A 127 12.42 -9.69 4.68
N ALA A 128 13.30 -9.58 3.69
CA ALA A 128 14.45 -10.44 3.55
C ALA A 128 15.42 -10.32 4.74
N ALA A 129 15.65 -9.11 5.26
CA ALA A 129 16.49 -8.89 6.42
C ALA A 129 15.88 -9.45 7.71
N LYS A 130 14.55 -9.35 7.89
CA LYS A 130 13.81 -9.95 8.99
C LYS A 130 13.95 -11.46 8.98
N GLU A 131 13.67 -12.08 7.84
CA GLU A 131 13.72 -13.53 7.70
C GLU A 131 15.14 -14.08 7.86
N LYS A 132 16.13 -13.41 7.27
CA LYS A 132 17.54 -13.75 7.50
C LYS A 132 17.91 -13.76 8.99
N ARG A 133 17.49 -12.72 9.74
CA ARG A 133 17.73 -12.67 11.19
C ARG A 133 17.04 -13.82 11.91
N HIS A 134 15.80 -14.13 11.54
CA HIS A 134 15.03 -15.23 12.10
C HIS A 134 15.72 -16.57 11.86
N GLN A 135 16.07 -16.89 10.62
CA GLN A 135 16.73 -18.15 10.26
C GLN A 135 18.06 -18.34 10.97
N LEU A 136 18.93 -17.33 10.93
CA LEU A 136 20.28 -17.46 11.50
C LEU A 136 20.30 -17.41 13.03
N LYS A 137 19.53 -16.50 13.65
CA LYS A 137 19.60 -16.28 15.10
C LYS A 137 18.61 -17.12 15.90
N THR A 138 17.38 -17.30 15.39
CA THR A 138 16.30 -17.98 16.12
C THR A 138 16.27 -19.46 15.80
N LEU A 139 16.38 -19.82 14.51
CA LEU A 139 16.37 -21.22 14.08
C LEU A 139 17.75 -21.87 14.07
N GLY A 140 18.82 -21.09 14.29
CA GLY A 140 20.20 -21.62 14.36
C GLY A 140 20.71 -22.19 13.03
N LYS A 141 20.17 -21.74 11.88
CA LYS A 141 20.66 -22.17 10.57
C LYS A 141 22.05 -21.58 10.30
N ASP A 142 22.94 -22.37 9.67
CA ASP A 142 24.28 -21.94 9.28
C ASP A 142 24.25 -20.94 8.12
N LYS A 143 23.24 -21.03 7.26
CA LYS A 143 23.07 -20.19 6.08
C LYS A 143 21.62 -19.79 5.89
N TRP A 144 21.42 -18.58 5.36
CA TRP A 144 20.13 -18.11 4.90
C TRP A 144 19.78 -18.73 3.55
N ASP A 145 18.56 -19.24 3.40
CA ASP A 145 18.06 -19.92 2.20
C ASP A 145 17.22 -19.01 1.27
N TYR A 146 17.14 -17.72 1.56
CA TYR A 146 16.37 -16.72 0.81
C TYR A 146 14.86 -16.97 0.80
N ASN A 147 14.35 -17.88 1.62
CA ASN A 147 12.92 -18.11 1.76
C ASN A 147 12.31 -17.04 2.66
N PHE A 148 11.69 -16.02 2.09
CA PHE A 148 10.97 -14.96 2.79
C PHE A 148 9.55 -14.83 2.22
N ALA A 149 8.62 -14.37 3.08
CA ALA A 149 7.22 -14.22 2.71
C ALA A 149 7.02 -13.14 1.64
N PRO A 150 5.97 -13.26 0.81
CA PRO A 150 5.69 -12.31 -0.27
C PRO A 150 5.47 -10.87 0.20
N VAL A 151 5.66 -9.95 -0.73
CA VAL A 151 5.39 -8.52 -0.57
C VAL A 151 4.37 -8.07 -1.61
N TYR A 152 3.30 -7.43 -1.16
CA TYR A 152 2.30 -6.81 -2.02
C TYR A 152 2.40 -5.29 -1.95
N LEU A 153 2.48 -4.63 -3.11
CA LEU A 153 2.28 -3.19 -3.23
C LEU A 153 0.92 -2.94 -3.87
N VAL A 154 0.01 -2.31 -3.14
CA VAL A 154 -1.35 -1.99 -3.58
C VAL A 154 -1.49 -0.48 -3.69
N CYS A 155 -1.71 0.04 -4.90
CA CYS A 155 -1.85 1.47 -5.15
C CYS A 155 -3.27 1.80 -5.62
N PHE A 156 -3.97 2.64 -4.88
CA PHE A 156 -5.24 3.24 -5.28
C PHE A 156 -4.96 4.54 -6.05
N LEU A 157 -5.39 4.60 -7.31
CA LEU A 157 -5.07 5.69 -8.23
C LEU A 157 -6.32 6.50 -8.54
N THR A 158 -6.31 7.80 -8.26
CA THR A 158 -7.40 8.70 -8.67
C THR A 158 -7.26 9.15 -10.14
N PHE A 159 -6.35 8.56 -10.89
CA PHE A 159 -6.09 8.82 -12.30
C PHE A 159 -5.97 7.52 -13.09
N ASN A 160 -6.10 7.59 -14.41
CA ASN A 160 -5.87 6.45 -15.29
C ASN A 160 -4.39 6.33 -15.65
N MET A 161 -3.84 5.13 -15.60
CA MET A 161 -2.47 4.86 -15.99
C MET A 161 -2.26 5.05 -17.49
N LYS A 162 -1.19 5.73 -17.86
CA LYS A 162 -0.73 5.79 -19.26
C LYS A 162 -0.05 4.47 -19.60
N ARG A 163 -0.66 3.70 -20.49
CA ARG A 163 -0.09 2.43 -20.99
C ARG A 163 0.70 2.71 -22.26
N SER A 164 1.96 2.25 -22.29
CA SER A 164 2.89 2.57 -23.39
C SER A 164 2.72 1.66 -24.62
N LEU A 165 1.91 0.61 -24.55
CA LEU A 165 1.77 -0.36 -25.64
C LEU A 165 0.39 -0.24 -26.29
N PRO A 166 0.32 0.23 -27.55
CA PRO A 166 -0.94 0.45 -28.26
C PRO A 166 -1.70 -0.85 -28.65
N ASN A 167 -1.08 -2.02 -28.52
CA ASN A 167 -1.61 -3.29 -29.00
C ASN A 167 -2.02 -4.28 -27.89
N LEU A 168 -2.24 -3.83 -26.65
CA LEU A 168 -2.80 -4.68 -25.60
C LEU A 168 -4.30 -4.90 -25.80
N THR A 169 -4.64 -5.76 -26.76
CA THR A 169 -6.03 -6.16 -27.09
C THR A 169 -6.78 -6.88 -25.96
N LYS A 170 -6.11 -7.17 -24.83
CA LYS A 170 -6.70 -7.90 -23.70
C LYS A 170 -7.14 -7.03 -22.52
N VAL A 171 -6.81 -5.73 -22.50
CA VAL A 171 -7.23 -4.85 -21.41
C VAL A 171 -8.56 -4.23 -21.81
N LYS A 172 -9.63 -4.61 -21.14
CA LYS A 172 -10.93 -3.95 -21.30
C LYS A 172 -10.84 -2.53 -20.73
N GLU A 173 -11.59 -1.62 -21.32
CA GLU A 173 -11.63 -0.21 -20.91
C GLU A 173 -12.10 -0.09 -19.45
N ASP A 174 -12.95 -1.02 -19.00
CA ASP A 174 -13.53 -1.09 -17.66
C ASP A 174 -12.69 -1.86 -16.63
N ASP A 175 -11.55 -2.45 -17.05
CA ASP A 175 -10.65 -3.15 -16.11
C ASP A 175 -9.96 -2.15 -15.20
N TYR A 176 -10.47 -2.00 -13.99
CA TYR A 176 -9.95 -1.06 -12.99
C TYR A 176 -8.81 -1.62 -12.13
N ILE A 177 -8.60 -2.95 -12.12
CA ILE A 177 -7.49 -3.61 -11.40
C ILE A 177 -6.47 -4.13 -12.39
N SER A 178 -5.20 -3.82 -12.17
CA SER A 178 -4.07 -4.36 -12.92
C SER A 178 -3.09 -5.01 -11.96
N ILE A 179 -2.70 -6.25 -12.23
CA ILE A 179 -1.80 -7.04 -11.38
C ILE A 179 -0.54 -7.35 -12.17
N TYR A 180 0.61 -7.01 -11.58
CA TYR A 180 1.93 -7.23 -12.17
C TYR A 180 2.75 -8.17 -11.29
N LYS A 181 3.34 -9.17 -11.93
CA LYS A 181 4.25 -10.15 -11.33
C LYS A 181 5.45 -10.36 -12.24
N TYR A 182 6.55 -10.89 -11.71
CA TYR A 182 7.68 -11.29 -12.53
C TYR A 182 7.35 -12.60 -13.26
N THR A 183 7.39 -12.54 -14.58
CA THR A 183 7.12 -13.71 -15.45
C THR A 183 8.17 -13.80 -16.55
N ASP A 184 8.41 -15.01 -17.03
CA ASP A 184 9.11 -15.22 -18.28
C ASP A 184 8.33 -14.60 -19.44
N VAL A 185 9.01 -13.86 -20.31
CA VAL A 185 8.34 -13.07 -21.38
C VAL A 185 7.81 -13.91 -22.52
N GLU A 186 8.28 -15.16 -22.69
CA GLU A 186 7.87 -16.05 -23.76
C GLU A 186 6.82 -17.05 -23.26
N THR A 187 7.07 -17.66 -22.10
CA THR A 187 6.21 -18.74 -21.55
C THR A 187 5.12 -18.24 -20.63
N ASN A 188 5.24 -17.00 -20.08
CA ASN A 188 4.43 -16.45 -19.00
C ASN A 188 4.53 -17.24 -17.68
N GLU A 189 5.54 -18.08 -17.51
CA GLU A 189 5.80 -18.78 -16.27
C GLU A 189 6.19 -17.77 -15.17
N LEU A 190 5.63 -17.93 -13.96
CA LEU A 190 5.98 -17.09 -12.82
C LEU A 190 7.39 -17.41 -12.34
N LEU A 191 8.24 -16.37 -12.18
CA LEU A 191 9.56 -16.53 -11.60
C LEU A 191 9.51 -16.91 -10.11
N GLY A 192 8.41 -16.60 -9.44
CA GLY A 192 8.16 -16.84 -8.02
C GLY A 192 7.09 -15.89 -7.48
N ASP A 193 6.81 -15.98 -6.18
CA ASP A 193 5.79 -15.21 -5.49
C ASP A 193 6.33 -14.01 -4.68
N GLY A 194 7.64 -13.73 -4.79
CA GLY A 194 8.33 -12.75 -3.93
C GLY A 194 7.76 -11.34 -3.93
N THR A 195 7.14 -10.87 -5.03
CA THR A 195 6.48 -9.56 -5.05
C THR A 195 5.35 -9.50 -6.08
N THR A 196 4.31 -8.74 -5.73
CA THR A 196 3.17 -8.45 -6.59
C THR A 196 2.82 -6.96 -6.48
N LEU A 197 2.67 -6.28 -7.64
CA LEU A 197 2.21 -4.90 -7.67
C LEU A 197 0.77 -4.88 -8.20
N ILE A 198 -0.12 -4.16 -7.51
CA ILE A 198 -1.54 -4.07 -7.83
C ILE A 198 -1.91 -2.60 -7.94
N PHE A 199 -2.45 -2.22 -9.09
CA PHE A 199 -2.89 -0.86 -9.35
C PHE A 199 -4.40 -0.84 -9.57
N ILE A 200 -5.09 0.00 -8.80
CA ILE A 200 -6.54 0.14 -8.81
C ILE A 200 -6.88 1.53 -9.33
N GLU A 201 -7.35 1.59 -10.58
CA GLU A 201 -7.69 2.84 -11.27
C GLU A 201 -9.11 3.26 -10.90
N MET A 202 -9.26 4.01 -9.81
CA MET A 202 -10.56 4.37 -9.21
C MET A 202 -11.54 5.06 -10.18
N LYS A 203 -11.03 5.81 -11.17
CA LYS A 203 -11.88 6.46 -12.19
C LYS A 203 -12.59 5.48 -13.11
N LYS A 204 -12.13 4.23 -13.20
CA LYS A 204 -12.76 3.17 -13.98
C LYS A 204 -13.77 2.35 -13.18
N PHE A 205 -13.84 2.58 -11.87
CA PHE A 205 -14.77 1.87 -10.99
C PHE A 205 -16.16 2.47 -11.14
N CYS A 206 -17.03 1.78 -11.86
CA CYS A 206 -18.40 2.23 -12.20
C CYS A 206 -19.49 1.41 -11.50
N LYS A 207 -19.12 0.54 -10.54
CA LYS A 207 -20.10 -0.30 -9.83
C LYS A 207 -20.99 0.52 -8.91
N SER A 208 -22.27 0.14 -8.82
CA SER A 208 -23.20 0.69 -7.84
C SER A 208 -23.06 0.00 -6.49
N LEU A 209 -23.59 0.62 -5.40
CA LEU A 209 -23.59 0.04 -4.05
C LEU A 209 -24.37 -1.30 -3.94
N LYS A 210 -25.04 -1.72 -5.01
CA LYS A 210 -25.80 -2.99 -5.05
C LYS A 210 -25.06 -4.11 -5.77
N GLU A 211 -23.92 -3.82 -6.35
CA GLU A 211 -23.04 -4.74 -7.07
C GLU A 211 -21.75 -5.01 -6.29
#